data_e8782327ecdcf5c815d563b91db08418
#
_entry.id   e8782327ecdcf5c815d563b91db08418
#
_cell.length_a   1.000
_cell.length_b   1.000
_cell.length_c   1.000
_cell.angle_alpha   90.00
_cell.angle_beta   90.00
_cell.angle_gamma   90.00
#
_symmetry.space_group_name_H-M   'P 1'
#
loop_
_entity.id
_entity.type
_entity.pdbx_description
1 polymer ?
#
loop_
_entity_poly.entity_id
_entity_poly.type
_entity_poly.pdbx_seq_one_letter_code
_entity_poly.pdbx_strand_id
1 'polypeptide(L)'
;MLLIFQPLGTQSNSATQKYMNAKKVPQLFVASGATKWGDPKNFPWTMGWQPNYQSEGRIYAKYILDHYPNSKIAVFWQNDDAGKDQVKGLRDGLGDKASMIIADKSYEVSDPTIDSQIVALHDSGADIFFSWAAPKGSAQAIRKVGELGWKPKFFLANTATSVAAVLKPAGLQYAKDIISTAYLKDPTDPTWKDDAGVKKWQAFMDKYYPDGDKLNANNVYGYVLAQNMAQVLKQCGDNLTRENIMKQAANLKDFSTDMMLPGIKANTGPDDYFPIEQMQLMRFDGKSWVRL
;
A
#
# COMPACT_ATOMS: atom_id res chain seq x y z
N MET A 1 20.30 9.65 18.30
CA MET A 1 19.04 9.28 17.62
C MET A 1 18.55 7.97 18.19
N LEU A 2 17.32 7.91 18.69
CA LEU A 2 16.73 6.71 19.30
C LEU A 2 16.29 5.72 18.20
N LEU A 3 15.47 6.17 17.25
CA LEU A 3 14.98 5.39 16.12
C LEU A 3 14.70 6.31 14.92
N ILE A 4 14.46 5.72 13.75
CA ILE A 4 13.79 6.34 12.61
C ILE A 4 12.39 5.75 12.53
N PHE A 5 11.38 6.61 12.56
CA PHE A 5 9.97 6.23 12.52
C PHE A 5 9.37 6.53 11.15
N GLN A 6 8.72 5.52 10.55
CA GLN A 6 7.97 5.65 9.31
C GLN A 6 8.78 6.24 8.13
N PRO A 7 10.00 5.81 7.89
CA PRO A 7 10.73 6.28 6.72
C PRO A 7 10.08 5.78 5.43
N LEU A 8 9.84 6.71 4.48
CA LEU A 8 9.08 6.41 3.27
C LEU A 8 9.96 5.84 2.16
N GLY A 9 9.42 4.83 1.46
CA GLY A 9 9.89 4.34 0.18
C GLY A 9 10.84 3.15 0.26
N THR A 10 10.79 2.31 -0.75
CA THR A 10 11.58 1.07 -0.80
C THR A 10 13.05 1.34 -1.09
N GLN A 11 13.37 2.15 -2.09
CA GLN A 11 14.76 2.45 -2.48
C GLN A 11 15.55 3.14 -1.37
N SER A 12 14.99 4.22 -0.80
CA SER A 12 15.64 5.01 0.25
C SER A 12 15.93 4.19 1.50
N ASN A 13 14.97 3.35 1.91
CA ASN A 13 15.13 2.48 3.05
C ASN A 13 16.10 1.34 2.79
N SER A 14 16.12 0.77 1.59
CA SER A 14 17.09 -0.25 1.19
C SER A 14 18.53 0.28 1.25
N ALA A 15 18.75 1.51 0.84
CA ALA A 15 20.08 2.13 0.87
C ALA A 15 20.63 2.30 2.30
N THR A 16 19.76 2.46 3.29
CA THR A 16 20.15 2.72 4.69
C THR A 16 20.06 1.48 5.58
N GLN A 17 19.33 0.43 5.18
CA GLN A 17 18.99 -0.73 5.99
C GLN A 17 20.22 -1.40 6.65
N LYS A 18 21.24 -1.73 5.85
CA LYS A 18 22.46 -2.39 6.36
C LYS A 18 23.18 -1.50 7.38
N TYR A 19 23.30 -0.21 7.10
CA TYR A 19 23.93 0.75 8.00
C TYR A 19 23.17 0.86 9.32
N MET A 20 21.84 1.02 9.28
CA MET A 20 21.02 1.12 10.48
C MET A 20 21.09 -0.14 11.33
N ASN A 21 21.04 -1.31 10.70
CA ASN A 21 21.20 -2.59 11.41
C ASN A 21 22.57 -2.72 12.04
N ALA A 22 23.67 -2.36 11.35
CA ALA A 22 25.02 -2.36 11.91
C ALA A 22 25.18 -1.40 13.10
N LYS A 23 24.47 -0.27 13.08
CA LYS A 23 24.45 0.71 14.17
C LYS A 23 23.42 0.41 15.26
N LYS A 24 22.64 -0.65 15.13
CA LYS A 24 21.53 -1.02 16.04
C LYS A 24 20.58 0.16 16.27
N VAL A 25 20.21 0.85 15.19
CA VAL A 25 19.21 1.92 15.19
C VAL A 25 17.93 1.40 14.56
N PRO A 26 16.81 1.33 15.30
CA PRO A 26 15.54 0.90 14.74
C PRO A 26 15.12 1.75 13.54
N GLN A 27 14.83 1.09 12.44
CA GLN A 27 14.16 1.59 11.25
C GLN A 27 12.75 1.00 11.31
N LEU A 28 11.87 1.68 12.08
CA LEU A 28 10.63 1.10 12.55
C LEU A 28 9.42 1.59 11.75
N PHE A 29 8.57 0.63 11.39
CA PHE A 29 7.34 0.85 10.62
C PHE A 29 7.63 1.53 9.28
N VAL A 30 8.58 0.94 8.54
CA VAL A 30 8.93 1.42 7.19
C VAL A 30 7.67 1.53 6.33
N ALA A 31 7.48 2.71 5.74
CA ALA A 31 6.35 3.00 4.86
C ALA A 31 6.58 2.40 3.46
N SER A 32 6.55 1.08 3.40
CA SER A 32 6.67 0.24 2.22
C SER A 32 6.24 -1.19 2.58
N GLY A 33 5.58 -1.87 1.64
CA GLY A 33 5.16 -3.27 1.76
C GLY A 33 6.15 -4.26 1.12
N ALA A 34 7.37 -3.84 0.79
CA ALA A 34 8.35 -4.76 0.21
C ALA A 34 8.68 -5.91 1.19
N THR A 35 8.77 -7.12 0.66
CA THR A 35 8.94 -8.36 1.43
C THR A 35 10.20 -8.34 2.31
N LYS A 36 11.23 -7.64 1.90
CA LYS A 36 12.49 -7.53 2.64
C LYS A 36 12.37 -6.91 4.04
N TRP A 37 11.29 -6.21 4.36
CA TRP A 37 11.07 -5.62 5.69
C TRP A 37 10.60 -6.65 6.73
N GLY A 38 10.23 -7.84 6.29
CA GLY A 38 9.81 -8.96 7.13
C GLY A 38 10.91 -10.00 7.39
N ASP A 39 12.17 -9.59 7.47
CA ASP A 39 13.34 -10.47 7.71
C ASP A 39 14.03 -10.16 9.04
N PRO A 40 13.45 -10.53 10.19
CA PRO A 40 14.05 -10.30 11.50
C PRO A 40 15.38 -11.01 11.71
N LYS A 41 15.60 -12.13 11.02
CA LYS A 41 16.82 -12.92 11.16
C LYS A 41 18.07 -12.17 10.65
N ASN A 42 17.96 -11.52 9.49
CA ASN A 42 19.08 -10.80 8.87
C ASN A 42 19.08 -9.31 9.22
N PHE A 43 17.90 -8.74 9.47
CA PHE A 43 17.71 -7.31 9.72
C PHE A 43 16.83 -7.06 10.96
N PRO A 44 17.27 -7.45 12.17
CA PRO A 44 16.48 -7.36 13.39
C PRO A 44 16.12 -5.92 13.82
N TRP A 45 16.74 -4.91 13.22
CA TRP A 45 16.50 -3.49 13.49
C TRP A 45 15.63 -2.80 12.42
N THR A 46 15.06 -3.56 11.48
CA THR A 46 14.17 -3.02 10.45
C THR A 46 12.85 -3.78 10.47
N MET A 47 11.74 -3.06 10.58
CA MET A 47 10.39 -3.63 10.51
C MET A 47 9.50 -2.77 9.59
N GLY A 48 8.79 -3.40 8.65
CA GLY A 48 7.75 -2.76 7.85
C GLY A 48 6.47 -2.51 8.63
N TRP A 49 5.48 -1.90 7.98
CA TRP A 49 4.14 -1.79 8.54
C TRP A 49 3.02 -2.07 7.52
N GLN A 50 3.23 -1.70 6.28
CA GLN A 50 2.25 -1.93 5.23
C GLN A 50 2.07 -3.43 4.94
N PRO A 51 0.89 -3.85 4.46
CA PRO A 51 0.71 -5.20 3.93
C PRO A 51 1.77 -5.54 2.88
N ASN A 52 2.17 -6.80 2.87
CA ASN A 52 3.19 -7.29 1.95
C ASN A 52 2.74 -7.19 0.49
N TYR A 53 3.57 -6.62 -0.38
CA TYR A 53 3.26 -6.42 -1.80
C TYR A 53 3.06 -7.72 -2.58
N GLN A 54 3.80 -8.78 -2.26
CA GLN A 54 3.55 -10.09 -2.88
C GLN A 54 2.20 -10.67 -2.47
N SER A 55 1.76 -10.43 -1.22
CA SER A 55 0.43 -10.84 -0.75
C SER A 55 -0.67 -10.10 -1.47
N GLU A 56 -0.52 -8.79 -1.70
CA GLU A 56 -1.45 -8.00 -2.51
C GLU A 56 -1.56 -8.57 -3.94
N GLY A 57 -0.43 -8.85 -4.59
CA GLY A 57 -0.39 -9.47 -5.92
C GLY A 57 -1.14 -10.80 -5.97
N ARG A 58 -0.98 -11.66 -4.94
CA ARG A 58 -1.70 -12.94 -4.83
C ARG A 58 -3.21 -12.76 -4.63
N ILE A 59 -3.64 -11.75 -3.87
CA ILE A 59 -5.07 -11.42 -3.70
C ILE A 59 -5.69 -11.07 -5.05
N TYR A 60 -5.03 -10.21 -5.83
CA TYR A 60 -5.52 -9.86 -7.17
C TYR A 60 -5.52 -11.06 -8.12
N ALA A 61 -4.47 -11.89 -8.10
CA ALA A 61 -4.41 -13.09 -8.91
C ALA A 61 -5.59 -14.02 -8.62
N LYS A 62 -5.89 -14.27 -7.33
CA LYS A 62 -7.05 -15.07 -6.95
C LYS A 62 -8.36 -14.49 -7.49
N TYR A 63 -8.58 -13.21 -7.31
CA TYR A 63 -9.79 -12.55 -7.82
C TYR A 63 -9.91 -12.66 -9.34
N ILE A 64 -8.80 -12.53 -10.07
CA ILE A 64 -8.78 -12.69 -11.53
C ILE A 64 -9.09 -14.12 -11.94
N LEU A 65 -8.49 -15.10 -11.29
CA LEU A 65 -8.77 -16.52 -11.60
C LEU A 65 -10.22 -16.90 -11.35
N ASP A 66 -10.83 -16.32 -10.31
CA ASP A 66 -12.23 -16.59 -9.98
C ASP A 66 -13.22 -15.90 -10.94
N HIS A 67 -12.89 -14.71 -11.50
CA HIS A 67 -13.83 -13.88 -12.27
C HIS A 67 -13.45 -13.69 -13.74
N TYR A 68 -12.17 -13.81 -14.10
CA TYR A 68 -11.61 -13.51 -15.43
C TYR A 68 -10.57 -14.56 -15.87
N PRO A 69 -10.85 -15.86 -15.80
CA PRO A 69 -9.83 -16.92 -15.92
C PRO A 69 -9.17 -17.05 -17.29
N ASN A 70 -9.68 -16.37 -18.31
CA ASN A 70 -9.18 -16.41 -19.69
C ASN A 70 -8.73 -15.05 -20.22
N SER A 71 -8.64 -14.04 -19.36
CA SER A 71 -8.26 -12.69 -19.75
C SER A 71 -6.75 -12.56 -19.97
N LYS A 72 -6.37 -11.56 -20.75
CA LYS A 72 -4.99 -11.14 -21.01
C LYS A 72 -4.62 -9.99 -20.09
N ILE A 73 -3.47 -10.06 -19.45
CA ILE A 73 -3.03 -9.11 -18.45
C ILE A 73 -1.86 -8.27 -18.96
N ALA A 74 -1.97 -6.95 -18.84
CA ALA A 74 -0.87 -6.00 -18.99
C ALA A 74 -0.47 -5.44 -17.62
N VAL A 75 0.82 -5.32 -17.35
CA VAL A 75 1.36 -4.86 -16.07
C VAL A 75 2.25 -3.65 -16.26
N PHE A 76 1.96 -2.58 -15.51
CA PHE A 76 2.78 -1.38 -15.39
C PHE A 76 3.33 -1.28 -13.97
N TRP A 77 4.64 -1.15 -13.80
CA TRP A 77 5.27 -1.23 -12.49
C TRP A 77 6.51 -0.35 -12.35
N GLN A 78 6.78 0.11 -11.13
CA GLN A 78 7.98 0.87 -10.79
C GLN A 78 9.20 -0.07 -10.78
N ASN A 79 10.29 0.30 -11.47
CA ASN A 79 11.50 -0.52 -11.59
C ASN A 79 12.37 -0.47 -10.32
N ASP A 80 11.82 -1.02 -9.25
CA ASP A 80 12.52 -1.21 -7.98
C ASP A 80 12.05 -2.50 -7.27
N ASP A 81 12.54 -2.74 -6.05
CA ASP A 81 12.14 -3.92 -5.28
C ASP A 81 10.63 -3.95 -4.98
N ALA A 82 9.97 -2.78 -4.88
CA ALA A 82 8.52 -2.73 -4.65
C ALA A 82 7.73 -3.27 -5.84
N GLY A 83 8.00 -2.75 -7.04
CA GLY A 83 7.33 -3.20 -8.26
C GLY A 83 7.65 -4.66 -8.58
N LYS A 84 8.90 -5.08 -8.38
CA LYS A 84 9.30 -6.49 -8.55
C LYS A 84 8.54 -7.43 -7.60
N ASP A 85 8.36 -7.04 -6.34
CA ASP A 85 7.58 -7.81 -5.38
C ASP A 85 6.11 -7.95 -5.80
N GLN A 86 5.50 -6.86 -6.26
CA GLN A 86 4.10 -6.87 -6.71
C GLN A 86 3.92 -7.76 -7.93
N VAL A 87 4.79 -7.62 -8.95
CA VAL A 87 4.79 -8.50 -10.14
C VAL A 87 5.01 -9.95 -9.77
N LYS A 88 5.97 -10.22 -8.86
CA LYS A 88 6.22 -11.57 -8.36
C LYS A 88 4.98 -12.15 -7.68
N GLY A 89 4.33 -11.38 -6.81
CA GLY A 89 3.13 -11.81 -6.11
C GLY A 89 1.98 -12.16 -7.06
N LEU A 90 1.80 -11.36 -8.14
CA LEU A 90 0.83 -11.68 -9.18
C LEU A 90 1.17 -12.99 -9.90
N ARG A 91 2.42 -13.15 -10.34
CA ARG A 91 2.87 -14.37 -11.03
C ARG A 91 2.72 -15.61 -10.15
N ASP A 92 3.15 -15.52 -8.89
CA ASP A 92 3.01 -16.61 -7.91
C ASP A 92 1.53 -17.00 -7.70
N GLY A 93 0.64 -16.00 -7.60
CA GLY A 93 -0.79 -16.22 -7.41
C GLY A 93 -1.50 -16.80 -8.65
N LEU A 94 -1.05 -16.43 -9.85
CA LEU A 94 -1.56 -17.01 -11.11
C LEU A 94 -1.07 -18.43 -11.33
N GLY A 95 0.07 -18.83 -10.76
CA GLY A 95 0.62 -20.18 -10.89
C GLY A 95 0.81 -20.57 -12.36
N ASP A 96 0.27 -21.72 -12.75
CA ASP A 96 0.36 -22.25 -14.13
C ASP A 96 -0.26 -21.31 -15.17
N LYS A 97 -1.11 -20.38 -14.76
CA LYS A 97 -1.72 -19.36 -15.62
C LYS A 97 -0.92 -18.04 -15.70
N ALA A 98 0.33 -18.02 -15.25
CA ALA A 98 1.17 -16.82 -15.34
C ALA A 98 1.39 -16.31 -16.77
N SER A 99 1.19 -17.18 -17.78
CA SER A 99 1.18 -16.80 -19.20
C SER A 99 0.03 -15.86 -19.59
N MET A 100 -0.97 -15.67 -18.72
CA MET A 100 -1.99 -14.61 -18.89
C MET A 100 -1.37 -13.21 -18.92
N ILE A 101 -0.18 -13.02 -18.29
CA ILE A 101 0.58 -11.77 -18.39
C ILE A 101 1.26 -11.73 -19.76
N ILE A 102 0.65 -11.02 -20.71
CA ILE A 102 1.10 -10.93 -22.10
C ILE A 102 2.01 -9.74 -22.36
N ALA A 103 1.98 -8.73 -21.51
CA ALA A 103 2.82 -7.53 -21.61
C ALA A 103 3.14 -6.98 -20.22
N ASP A 104 4.39 -6.54 -20.03
CA ASP A 104 4.79 -5.75 -18.88
C ASP A 104 5.70 -4.60 -19.31
N LYS A 105 5.58 -3.46 -18.62
CA LYS A 105 6.43 -2.29 -18.79
C LYS A 105 6.74 -1.69 -17.43
N SER A 106 8.00 -1.41 -17.22
CA SER A 106 8.45 -0.68 -16.04
C SER A 106 8.71 0.79 -16.36
N TYR A 107 8.82 1.58 -15.31
CA TYR A 107 9.25 2.97 -15.36
C TYR A 107 10.19 3.28 -14.20
N GLU A 108 11.02 4.31 -14.36
CA GLU A 108 11.84 4.86 -13.28
C GLU A 108 11.10 6.02 -12.60
N VAL A 109 11.29 6.18 -11.28
CA VAL A 109 10.68 7.31 -10.55
C VAL A 109 11.11 8.68 -11.11
N SER A 110 12.28 8.73 -11.74
CA SER A 110 12.82 9.91 -12.41
C SER A 110 12.23 10.18 -13.78
N ASP A 111 11.46 9.25 -14.36
CA ASP A 111 10.86 9.44 -15.68
C ASP A 111 9.87 10.63 -15.67
N PRO A 112 10.00 11.57 -16.59
CA PRO A 112 9.12 12.74 -16.63
C PRO A 112 7.70 12.38 -17.08
N THR A 113 7.55 11.36 -17.91
CA THR A 113 6.28 10.84 -18.42
C THR A 113 6.34 9.33 -18.60
N ILE A 114 5.17 8.70 -18.58
CA ILE A 114 5.02 7.24 -18.73
C ILE A 114 4.12 6.89 -19.94
N ASP A 115 3.89 7.84 -20.81
CA ASP A 115 2.91 7.72 -21.90
C ASP A 115 3.23 6.59 -22.86
N SER A 116 4.51 6.43 -23.24
CA SER A 116 4.96 5.38 -24.16
C SER A 116 4.75 3.98 -23.59
N GLN A 117 4.97 3.81 -22.29
CA GLN A 117 4.73 2.54 -21.61
C GLN A 117 3.24 2.17 -21.62
N ILE A 118 2.36 3.14 -21.32
CA ILE A 118 0.90 2.90 -21.30
C ILE A 118 0.35 2.64 -22.71
N VAL A 119 0.83 3.36 -23.72
CA VAL A 119 0.46 3.10 -25.14
C VAL A 119 0.86 1.67 -25.54
N ALA A 120 2.09 1.25 -25.24
CA ALA A 120 2.55 -0.09 -25.57
C ALA A 120 1.76 -1.20 -24.85
N LEU A 121 1.31 -0.94 -23.61
CA LEU A 121 0.46 -1.87 -22.85
C LEU A 121 -0.97 -1.93 -23.42
N HIS A 122 -1.53 -0.80 -23.84
CA HIS A 122 -2.81 -0.74 -24.54
C HIS A 122 -2.76 -1.53 -25.87
N ASP A 123 -1.72 -1.32 -26.68
CA ASP A 123 -1.57 -1.96 -27.99
C ASP A 123 -1.32 -3.47 -27.91
N SER A 124 -0.99 -3.99 -26.73
CA SER A 124 -0.91 -5.44 -26.47
C SER A 124 -2.25 -6.17 -26.61
N GLY A 125 -3.37 -5.44 -26.56
CA GLY A 125 -4.72 -6.00 -26.57
C GLY A 125 -5.10 -6.71 -25.26
N ALA A 126 -4.53 -6.28 -24.12
CA ALA A 126 -4.88 -6.84 -22.82
C ALA A 126 -6.26 -6.38 -22.34
N ASP A 127 -6.97 -7.29 -21.66
CA ASP A 127 -8.29 -7.06 -21.07
C ASP A 127 -8.20 -6.53 -19.64
N ILE A 128 -7.10 -6.83 -18.98
CA ILE A 128 -6.80 -6.44 -17.59
C ILE A 128 -5.54 -5.57 -17.58
N PHE A 129 -5.59 -4.51 -16.81
CA PHE A 129 -4.44 -3.62 -16.59
C PHE A 129 -4.13 -3.48 -15.10
N PHE A 130 -2.88 -3.71 -14.74
CA PHE A 130 -2.33 -3.42 -13.43
C PHE A 130 -1.47 -2.17 -13.45
N SER A 131 -1.68 -1.28 -12.48
CA SER A 131 -0.76 -0.18 -12.17
C SER A 131 -0.17 -0.36 -10.79
N TRP A 132 1.08 -0.79 -10.73
CA TRP A 132 1.91 -0.82 -9.53
C TRP A 132 2.97 0.27 -9.56
N ALA A 133 2.50 1.47 -9.62
CA ALA A 133 3.31 2.68 -9.64
C ALA A 133 3.15 3.47 -8.35
N ALA A 134 4.13 4.29 -8.03
CA ALA A 134 4.00 5.32 -6.99
C ALA A 134 2.80 6.25 -7.31
N PRO A 135 2.24 6.97 -6.32
CA PRO A 135 1.05 7.79 -6.51
C PRO A 135 1.04 8.68 -7.75
N LYS A 136 2.17 9.36 -8.05
CA LYS A 136 2.31 10.21 -9.25
C LYS A 136 2.20 9.38 -10.53
N GLY A 137 2.94 8.28 -10.65
CA GLY A 137 2.90 7.39 -11.81
C GLY A 137 1.53 6.75 -11.99
N SER A 138 0.87 6.35 -10.90
CA SER A 138 -0.50 5.83 -10.94
C SER A 138 -1.50 6.86 -11.44
N ALA A 139 -1.41 8.13 -11.01
CA ALA A 139 -2.27 9.19 -11.50
C ALA A 139 -2.07 9.45 -13.01
N GLN A 140 -0.82 9.44 -13.48
CA GLN A 140 -0.50 9.54 -14.90
C GLN A 140 -1.06 8.34 -15.69
N ALA A 141 -0.91 7.11 -15.18
CA ALA A 141 -1.42 5.89 -15.82
C ALA A 141 -2.95 5.92 -15.95
N ILE A 142 -3.67 6.26 -14.88
CA ILE A 142 -5.14 6.37 -14.89
C ILE A 142 -5.58 7.38 -15.95
N ARG A 143 -4.96 8.57 -15.96
CA ARG A 143 -5.26 9.60 -16.95
C ARG A 143 -5.02 9.10 -18.38
N LYS A 144 -3.86 8.52 -18.65
CA LYS A 144 -3.47 8.06 -19.98
C LYS A 144 -4.37 6.94 -20.49
N VAL A 145 -4.73 5.98 -19.63
CA VAL A 145 -5.72 4.92 -19.94
C VAL A 145 -7.05 5.54 -20.36
N GLY A 146 -7.52 6.56 -19.63
CA GLY A 146 -8.76 7.27 -19.97
C GLY A 146 -8.69 8.05 -21.26
N GLU A 147 -7.58 8.77 -21.53
CA GLU A 147 -7.35 9.53 -22.77
C GLU A 147 -7.29 8.63 -24.02
N LEU A 148 -6.75 7.43 -23.88
CA LEU A 148 -6.73 6.42 -24.94
C LEU A 148 -8.10 5.78 -25.21
N GLY A 149 -9.09 6.04 -24.34
CA GLY A 149 -10.39 5.34 -24.39
C GLY A 149 -10.28 3.84 -24.06
N TRP A 150 -9.16 3.40 -23.50
CA TRP A 150 -8.96 2.01 -23.09
C TRP A 150 -9.82 1.69 -21.87
N LYS A 151 -10.53 0.56 -21.91
CA LYS A 151 -11.48 0.15 -20.85
C LYS A 151 -11.14 -1.24 -20.29
N PRO A 152 -9.94 -1.43 -19.74
CA PRO A 152 -9.56 -2.70 -19.13
C PRO A 152 -10.25 -2.87 -17.77
N LYS A 153 -10.25 -4.09 -17.23
CA LYS A 153 -10.41 -4.29 -15.80
C LYS A 153 -9.15 -3.76 -15.11
N PHE A 154 -9.27 -2.61 -14.48
CA PHE A 154 -8.12 -1.88 -13.94
C PHE A 154 -7.91 -2.23 -12.46
N PHE A 155 -6.72 -2.74 -12.14
CA PHE A 155 -6.26 -3.01 -10.78
C PHE A 155 -5.18 -1.99 -10.38
N LEU A 156 -5.33 -1.41 -9.22
CA LEU A 156 -4.48 -0.34 -8.71
C LEU A 156 -3.83 -0.76 -7.39
N ALA A 157 -2.53 -0.47 -7.21
CA ALA A 157 -1.85 -0.68 -5.93
C ALA A 157 -2.55 0.06 -4.78
N ASN A 158 -2.66 -0.56 -3.61
CA ASN A 158 -3.28 0.05 -2.43
C ASN A 158 -2.63 1.38 -2.02
N THR A 159 -1.36 1.54 -2.29
CA THR A 159 -0.59 2.76 -2.00
C THR A 159 -1.00 3.97 -2.85
N ALA A 160 -1.80 3.78 -3.90
CA ALA A 160 -2.22 4.82 -4.83
C ALA A 160 -3.74 5.10 -4.79
N THR A 161 -4.44 4.67 -3.76
CA THR A 161 -5.91 4.73 -3.67
C THR A 161 -6.47 6.07 -3.18
N SER A 162 -5.63 7.01 -2.73
CA SER A 162 -6.10 8.29 -2.21
C SER A 162 -6.93 9.05 -3.25
N VAL A 163 -8.22 9.27 -2.96
CA VAL A 163 -9.12 10.02 -3.84
C VAL A 163 -8.59 11.44 -4.04
N ALA A 164 -8.21 12.13 -2.98
CA ALA A 164 -7.72 13.50 -3.04
C ALA A 164 -6.35 13.62 -3.73
N ALA A 165 -5.40 12.73 -3.39
CA ALA A 165 -4.01 12.85 -3.84
C ALA A 165 -3.72 12.16 -5.18
N VAL A 166 -4.54 11.19 -5.62
CA VAL A 166 -4.29 10.39 -6.83
C VAL A 166 -5.44 10.44 -7.81
N LEU A 167 -6.65 10.01 -7.40
CA LEU A 167 -7.76 9.84 -8.35
C LEU A 167 -8.30 11.18 -8.86
N LYS A 168 -8.44 12.18 -7.99
CA LYS A 168 -8.89 13.51 -8.39
C LYS A 168 -7.91 14.21 -9.35
N PRO A 169 -6.58 14.22 -9.11
CA PRO A 169 -5.62 14.73 -10.09
C PRO A 169 -5.57 13.94 -11.39
N ALA A 170 -5.85 12.62 -11.35
CA ALA A 170 -5.92 11.79 -12.55
C ALA A 170 -7.16 12.07 -13.42
N GLY A 171 -8.25 12.53 -12.79
CA GLY A 171 -9.57 12.69 -13.37
C GLY A 171 -10.51 11.58 -12.91
N LEU A 172 -11.47 11.92 -12.03
CA LEU A 172 -12.38 10.92 -11.42
C LEU A 172 -13.19 10.13 -12.45
N GLN A 173 -13.49 10.75 -13.60
CA GLN A 173 -14.19 10.08 -14.72
C GLN A 173 -13.40 8.89 -15.30
N TYR A 174 -12.08 8.90 -15.18
CA TYR A 174 -11.19 7.82 -15.64
C TYR A 174 -10.95 6.74 -14.57
N ALA A 175 -11.30 7.03 -13.32
CA ALA A 175 -11.03 6.15 -12.19
C ALA A 175 -12.21 5.22 -11.85
N LYS A 176 -13.38 5.42 -12.45
CA LYS A 176 -14.56 4.59 -12.16
C LYS A 176 -14.28 3.12 -12.49
N ASP A 177 -14.75 2.24 -11.59
CA ASP A 177 -14.62 0.78 -11.65
C ASP A 177 -13.19 0.24 -11.46
N ILE A 178 -12.21 1.09 -11.09
CA ILE A 178 -10.89 0.63 -10.63
C ILE A 178 -11.06 -0.23 -9.38
N ILE A 179 -10.38 -1.37 -9.36
CA ILE A 179 -10.33 -2.29 -8.22
C ILE A 179 -9.00 -2.10 -7.48
N SER A 180 -9.05 -2.12 -6.16
CA SER A 180 -7.88 -2.09 -5.30
C SER A 180 -8.12 -2.89 -4.03
N THR A 181 -7.16 -2.88 -3.13
CA THR A 181 -7.26 -3.45 -1.78
C THR A 181 -7.18 -2.36 -0.73
N ALA A 182 -7.77 -2.61 0.43
CA ALA A 182 -7.71 -1.73 1.58
C ALA A 182 -7.51 -2.51 2.87
N TYR A 183 -6.90 -1.86 3.84
CA TYR A 183 -6.77 -2.27 5.23
C TYR A 183 -7.14 -1.13 6.20
N LEU A 184 -7.31 0.09 5.66
CA LEU A 184 -7.73 1.28 6.37
C LEU A 184 -9.09 1.76 5.83
N LYS A 185 -9.85 2.45 6.69
CA LYS A 185 -11.08 3.14 6.31
C LYS A 185 -10.74 4.32 5.41
N ASP A 186 -11.36 4.41 4.25
CA ASP A 186 -11.21 5.58 3.37
C ASP A 186 -12.09 6.72 3.88
N PRO A 187 -11.55 7.94 4.04
CA PRO A 187 -12.31 9.07 4.57
C PRO A 187 -13.38 9.60 3.61
N THR A 188 -13.36 9.18 2.36
CA THR A 188 -14.38 9.56 1.36
C THR A 188 -15.55 8.58 1.30
N ASP A 189 -15.43 7.39 1.92
CA ASP A 189 -16.48 6.38 1.91
C ASP A 189 -17.61 6.75 2.88
N PRO A 190 -18.83 7.01 2.38
CA PRO A 190 -19.97 7.41 3.20
C PRO A 190 -20.42 6.33 4.20
N THR A 191 -20.01 5.07 4.01
CA THR A 191 -20.28 3.97 4.94
C THR A 191 -19.75 4.28 6.34
N TRP A 192 -18.66 5.05 6.43
CA TRP A 192 -18.01 5.41 7.70
C TRP A 192 -18.50 6.74 8.31
N LYS A 193 -19.52 7.38 7.73
CA LYS A 193 -20.00 8.70 8.17
C LYS A 193 -20.28 8.77 9.67
N ASP A 194 -20.86 7.72 10.23
CA ASP A 194 -21.23 7.65 11.64
C ASP A 194 -20.31 6.80 12.50
N ASP A 195 -19.22 6.30 11.93
CA ASP A 195 -18.23 5.50 12.63
C ASP A 195 -17.51 6.33 13.71
N ALA A 196 -17.42 5.79 14.93
CA ALA A 196 -16.82 6.49 16.07
C ALA A 196 -15.32 6.75 15.87
N GLY A 197 -14.59 5.83 15.22
CA GLY A 197 -13.17 5.96 14.92
C GLY A 197 -12.92 7.09 13.91
N VAL A 198 -13.75 7.19 12.88
CA VAL A 198 -13.67 8.27 11.89
C VAL A 198 -13.97 9.63 12.52
N LYS A 199 -15.01 9.73 13.36
CA LYS A 199 -15.32 10.97 14.10
C LYS A 199 -14.16 11.39 15.00
N LYS A 200 -13.54 10.44 15.68
CA LYS A 200 -12.36 10.70 16.53
C LYS A 200 -11.15 11.17 15.72
N TRP A 201 -10.89 10.54 14.58
CA TRP A 201 -9.84 10.98 13.65
C TRP A 201 -10.12 12.39 13.11
N GLN A 202 -11.35 12.68 12.71
CA GLN A 202 -11.72 14.02 12.24
C GLN A 202 -11.51 15.10 13.33
N ALA A 203 -11.91 14.81 14.57
CA ALA A 203 -11.67 15.71 15.70
C ALA A 203 -10.18 15.90 16.00
N PHE A 204 -9.36 14.85 15.82
CA PHE A 204 -7.91 14.95 15.91
C PHE A 204 -7.34 15.88 14.82
N MET A 205 -7.78 15.72 13.58
CA MET A 205 -7.36 16.60 12.48
C MET A 205 -7.74 18.05 12.74
N ASP A 206 -8.98 18.32 13.19
CA ASP A 206 -9.44 19.67 13.51
C ASP A 206 -8.58 20.34 14.58
N LYS A 207 -8.15 19.56 15.57
CA LYS A 207 -7.38 20.10 16.69
C LYS A 207 -5.90 20.28 16.40
N TYR A 208 -5.26 19.33 15.69
CA TYR A 208 -3.81 19.26 15.59
C TYR A 208 -3.27 19.50 14.17
N TYR A 209 -4.12 19.40 13.16
CA TYR A 209 -3.79 19.68 11.77
C TYR A 209 -4.99 20.27 11.01
N PRO A 210 -5.47 21.46 11.43
CA PRO A 210 -6.70 22.06 10.87
C PRO A 210 -6.61 22.34 9.37
N ASP A 211 -5.42 22.64 8.84
CA ASP A 211 -5.17 22.88 7.42
C ASP A 211 -5.01 21.59 6.61
N GLY A 212 -5.01 20.43 7.28
CA GLY A 212 -4.85 19.12 6.64
C GLY A 212 -6.08 18.68 5.89
N ASP A 213 -5.89 18.20 4.66
CA ASP A 213 -6.99 17.67 3.85
C ASP A 213 -7.54 16.36 4.45
N LYS A 214 -8.74 16.40 5.00
CA LYS A 214 -9.44 15.26 5.59
C LYS A 214 -9.91 14.22 4.57
N LEU A 215 -9.83 14.52 3.27
CA LEU A 215 -10.15 13.56 2.22
C LEU A 215 -8.90 12.82 1.71
N ASN A 216 -7.73 13.17 2.25
CA ASN A 216 -6.47 12.55 1.87
C ASN A 216 -6.19 11.31 2.75
N ALA A 217 -6.26 10.13 2.16
CA ALA A 217 -6.01 8.85 2.82
C ALA A 217 -4.59 8.76 3.45
N ASN A 218 -3.61 9.55 2.98
CA ASN A 218 -2.28 9.59 3.59
C ASN A 218 -2.30 10.15 5.02
N ASN A 219 -3.25 11.06 5.33
CA ASN A 219 -3.43 11.57 6.69
C ASN A 219 -4.02 10.49 7.62
N VAL A 220 -4.89 9.63 7.09
CA VAL A 220 -5.37 8.44 7.81
C VAL A 220 -4.22 7.49 8.09
N TYR A 221 -3.40 7.21 7.09
CA TYR A 221 -2.23 6.34 7.22
C TYR A 221 -1.28 6.83 8.34
N GLY A 222 -0.90 8.11 8.29
CA GLY A 222 -0.03 8.70 9.32
C GLY A 222 -0.62 8.62 10.74
N TYR A 223 -1.93 8.87 10.88
CA TYR A 223 -2.63 8.78 12.15
C TYR A 223 -2.61 7.36 12.72
N VAL A 224 -2.88 6.36 11.89
CA VAL A 224 -2.87 4.95 12.30
C VAL A 224 -1.47 4.51 12.72
N LEU A 225 -0.43 4.88 11.98
CA LEU A 225 0.95 4.57 12.37
C LEU A 225 1.34 5.23 13.68
N ALA A 226 0.93 6.48 13.91
CA ALA A 226 1.16 7.16 15.17
C ALA A 226 0.49 6.43 16.36
N GLN A 227 -0.72 5.88 16.17
CA GLN A 227 -1.39 5.06 17.18
C GLN A 227 -0.63 3.74 17.45
N ASN A 228 -0.10 3.08 16.40
CA ASN A 228 0.73 1.88 16.57
C ASN A 228 2.03 2.21 17.32
N MET A 229 2.70 3.31 16.98
CA MET A 229 3.92 3.73 17.69
C MET A 229 3.63 4.10 19.14
N ALA A 230 2.53 4.79 19.42
CA ALA A 230 2.10 5.11 20.78
C ALA A 230 1.84 3.83 21.60
N GLN A 231 1.28 2.79 20.98
CA GLN A 231 1.11 1.48 21.63
C GLN A 231 2.46 0.85 21.98
N VAL A 232 3.40 0.83 21.04
CA VAL A 232 4.76 0.31 21.29
C VAL A 232 5.43 1.05 22.44
N LEU A 233 5.37 2.39 22.45
CA LEU A 233 5.94 3.21 23.53
C LEU A 233 5.27 2.95 24.88
N LYS A 234 3.94 2.77 24.93
CA LYS A 234 3.23 2.38 26.16
C LYS A 234 3.70 1.02 26.69
N GLN A 235 3.94 0.05 25.80
CA GLN A 235 4.46 -1.26 26.19
C GLN A 235 5.92 -1.18 26.70
N CYS A 236 6.68 -0.20 26.24
CA CYS A 236 8.05 0.02 26.73
C CYS A 236 8.10 0.52 28.19
N GLY A 237 7.06 1.22 28.65
CA GLY A 237 7.11 1.93 29.93
C GLY A 237 8.28 2.93 29.96
N ASP A 238 8.99 2.96 31.08
CA ASP A 238 10.16 3.87 31.24
C ASP A 238 11.43 3.34 30.57
N ASN A 239 11.41 2.09 30.06
CA ASN A 239 12.57 1.50 29.37
C ASN A 239 12.53 1.83 27.88
N LEU A 240 12.91 3.04 27.51
CA LEU A 240 12.95 3.54 26.14
C LEU A 240 14.31 3.25 25.46
N THR A 241 14.86 2.04 25.64
CA THR A 241 16.04 1.58 24.90
C THR A 241 15.64 1.09 23.51
N ARG A 242 16.59 1.12 22.56
CA ARG A 242 16.37 0.63 21.19
C ARG A 242 15.97 -0.85 21.17
N GLU A 243 16.64 -1.65 21.98
CA GLU A 243 16.39 -3.08 22.15
C GLU A 243 14.95 -3.33 22.63
N ASN A 244 14.51 -2.59 23.63
CA ASN A 244 13.16 -2.76 24.16
C ASN A 244 12.09 -2.26 23.17
N ILE A 245 12.35 -1.16 22.46
CA ILE A 245 11.44 -0.67 21.41
C ILE A 245 11.24 -1.75 20.33
N MET A 246 12.31 -2.36 19.80
CA MET A 246 12.17 -3.45 18.83
C MET A 246 11.47 -4.67 19.40
N LYS A 247 11.78 -5.04 20.65
CA LYS A 247 11.09 -6.13 21.36
C LYS A 247 9.59 -5.87 21.48
N GLN A 248 9.18 -4.67 21.83
CA GLN A 248 7.77 -4.31 21.97
C GLN A 248 7.08 -4.15 20.60
N ALA A 249 7.77 -3.64 19.60
CA ALA A 249 7.26 -3.62 18.23
C ALA A 249 7.01 -5.04 17.67
N ALA A 250 7.85 -6.01 18.06
CA ALA A 250 7.68 -7.43 17.75
C ALA A 250 6.73 -8.17 18.74
N ASN A 251 5.88 -7.44 19.44
CA ASN A 251 4.94 -8.01 20.41
C ASN A 251 3.57 -7.32 20.37
N LEU A 252 3.13 -6.89 19.20
CA LEU A 252 1.75 -6.46 19.00
C LEU A 252 0.85 -7.69 18.95
N LYS A 253 -0.27 -7.65 19.69
CA LYS A 253 -1.23 -8.75 19.75
C LYS A 253 -2.64 -8.19 19.59
N ASP A 254 -3.29 -8.61 18.51
CA ASP A 254 -4.66 -8.23 18.16
C ASP A 254 -4.91 -6.71 18.23
N PHE A 255 -3.87 -5.92 17.99
CA PHE A 255 -3.97 -4.47 18.11
C PHE A 255 -4.70 -3.88 16.90
N SER A 256 -5.73 -3.10 17.18
CA SER A 256 -6.48 -2.37 16.15
C SER A 256 -6.55 -0.89 16.50
N THR A 257 -6.62 -0.05 15.50
CA THR A 257 -6.72 1.39 15.64
C THR A 257 -8.04 1.92 15.10
N ASP A 258 -8.34 3.18 15.39
CA ASP A 258 -9.62 3.80 15.04
C ASP A 258 -9.95 3.73 13.54
N MET A 259 -8.93 3.80 12.68
CA MET A 259 -9.09 3.89 11.22
C MET A 259 -8.73 2.58 10.48
N MET A 260 -8.44 1.48 11.18
CA MET A 260 -8.33 0.18 10.53
C MET A 260 -9.71 -0.36 10.16
N LEU A 261 -9.78 -1.11 9.06
CA LEU A 261 -11.03 -1.78 8.66
C LEU A 261 -11.44 -2.83 9.69
N PRO A 262 -12.74 -3.05 9.92
CA PRO A 262 -13.23 -4.08 10.82
C PRO A 262 -12.63 -5.46 10.51
N GLY A 263 -12.16 -6.13 11.55
CA GLY A 263 -11.53 -7.46 11.46
C GLY A 263 -10.03 -7.42 11.16
N ILE A 264 -9.48 -6.30 10.73
CA ILE A 264 -8.03 -6.14 10.50
C ILE A 264 -7.34 -5.75 11.80
N LYS A 265 -6.26 -6.43 12.13
CA LYS A 265 -5.48 -6.24 13.33
C LYS A 265 -4.00 -6.28 13.04
N ALA A 266 -3.22 -5.54 13.81
CA ALA A 266 -1.78 -5.63 13.79
C ALA A 266 -1.31 -6.72 14.76
N ASN A 267 -0.56 -7.67 14.22
CA ASN A 267 0.09 -8.74 14.96
C ASN A 267 1.56 -8.82 14.56
N THR A 268 2.44 -9.06 15.52
CA THR A 268 3.87 -9.25 15.29
C THR A 268 4.45 -10.28 16.23
N GLY A 269 5.59 -10.83 15.87
CA GLY A 269 6.34 -11.78 16.68
C GLY A 269 7.85 -11.63 16.50
N PRO A 270 8.67 -12.35 17.30
CA PRO A 270 10.12 -12.34 17.14
C PRO A 270 10.59 -12.77 15.73
N ASP A 271 9.83 -13.67 15.10
CA ASP A 271 10.09 -14.20 13.77
C ASP A 271 9.12 -13.68 12.71
N ASP A 272 8.27 -12.71 13.08
CA ASP A 272 7.23 -12.15 12.21
C ASP A 272 7.20 -10.61 12.31
N TYR A 273 7.72 -9.95 11.26
CA TYR A 273 7.79 -8.50 11.11
C TYR A 273 6.80 -7.97 10.05
N PHE A 274 5.69 -8.70 9.84
CA PHE A 274 4.57 -8.26 8.99
C PHE A 274 3.33 -7.87 9.82
N PRO A 275 3.24 -6.65 10.34
CA PRO A 275 2.16 -6.27 11.27
C PRO A 275 0.75 -6.40 10.69
N ILE A 276 0.59 -6.15 9.38
CA ILE A 276 -0.69 -6.20 8.68
C ILE A 276 -0.66 -7.28 7.60
N GLU A 277 -1.44 -8.34 7.79
CA GLU A 277 -1.47 -9.49 6.90
C GLU A 277 -2.81 -9.67 6.16
N GLN A 278 -3.77 -8.79 6.41
CA GLN A 278 -5.12 -8.88 5.87
C GLN A 278 -5.47 -7.63 5.08
N MET A 279 -6.15 -7.83 3.95
CA MET A 279 -6.68 -6.78 3.09
C MET A 279 -8.08 -7.17 2.60
N GLN A 280 -8.91 -6.17 2.32
CA GLN A 280 -10.22 -6.33 1.71
C GLN A 280 -10.22 -5.72 0.31
N LEU A 281 -10.86 -6.38 -0.65
CA LEU A 281 -11.05 -5.82 -1.98
C LEU A 281 -12.07 -4.68 -1.95
N MET A 282 -11.81 -3.66 -2.75
CA MET A 282 -12.71 -2.52 -2.95
C MET A 282 -12.73 -2.09 -4.41
N ARG A 283 -13.78 -1.38 -4.81
CA ARG A 283 -13.96 -0.80 -6.14
C ARG A 283 -14.32 0.67 -6.02
N PHE A 284 -13.75 1.51 -6.87
CA PHE A 284 -14.12 2.92 -6.95
C PHE A 284 -15.40 3.10 -7.77
N ASP A 285 -16.45 3.68 -7.18
CA ASP A 285 -17.76 3.86 -7.84
C ASP A 285 -17.85 5.14 -8.70
N GLY A 286 -16.80 5.94 -8.70
CA GLY A 286 -16.71 7.27 -9.33
C GLY A 286 -16.76 8.42 -8.33
N LYS A 287 -17.03 8.14 -7.05
CA LYS A 287 -17.08 9.13 -5.96
C LYS A 287 -16.27 8.66 -4.74
N SER A 288 -16.42 7.42 -4.36
CA SER A 288 -15.79 6.81 -3.19
C SER A 288 -15.42 5.35 -3.43
N TRP A 289 -14.61 4.81 -2.54
CA TRP A 289 -14.31 3.39 -2.52
C TRP A 289 -15.43 2.62 -1.82
N VAL A 290 -15.89 1.56 -2.45
CA VAL A 290 -16.90 0.64 -1.90
C VAL A 290 -16.29 -0.76 -1.81
N ARG A 291 -16.54 -1.48 -0.71
CA ARG A 291 -16.04 -2.85 -0.51
C ARG A 291 -16.75 -3.81 -1.47
N LEU A 292 -15.99 -4.80 -1.97
CA LEU A 292 -16.49 -5.90 -2.80
C LEU A 292 -16.87 -7.09 -1.95
#